data_a7839d2ea8403c95e54f616c451a348d
#
_entry.id   a7839d2ea8403c95e54f616c451a348d
#
_cell.length_a   1.000
_cell.length_b   1.000
_cell.length_c   1.000
_cell.angle_alpha   90.00
_cell.angle_beta   90.00
_cell.angle_gamma   90.00
#
_symmetry.space_group_name_H-M   'P 1'
#
loop_
_entity.id
_entity.type
_entity.pdbx_description
1 polymer ?
#
loop_
_entity_poly.entity_id
_entity_poly.type
_entity_poly.pdbx_seq_one_letter_code
_entity_poly.pdbx_strand_id
1 'polypeptide(L)'
;MIAEGRVTLNGSKVNTPATFLPNLAGVTVDGQPVGATEQARLFRFHKPPGLITAERDPKGRATIYSALRNAMPRATPRVMPVGRLDLNTEGLLLLTNDGALKRAMELPSSGVPRTYRARTFGDVSQAQLEDLIEGVTIEGVRYGRIDADLERRTGRNQWVVLTLTEGKNREVRRVLEHLGLAVSRLIRTAYGPFALDDLARGQVREVDRKELARFQAGLPAAKP
;
A
#
# COMPACT_ATOMS: atom_id res chain seq x y z
N MET A 1 2.13 4.93 -27.48
CA MET A 1 2.66 3.73 -28.21
C MET A 1 1.61 3.05 -29.06
N ILE A 2 0.46 2.55 -28.53
CA ILE A 2 -0.58 1.90 -29.36
C ILE A 2 -1.16 2.89 -30.36
N ALA A 3 -1.58 4.08 -29.94
CA ALA A 3 -2.10 5.14 -30.80
C ALA A 3 -1.07 5.62 -31.86
N GLU A 4 0.20 5.43 -31.62
CA GLU A 4 1.31 5.76 -32.54
C GLU A 4 1.66 4.59 -33.48
N GLY A 5 0.94 3.45 -33.37
CA GLY A 5 1.15 2.27 -34.20
C GLY A 5 2.48 1.52 -33.95
N ARG A 6 3.10 1.74 -32.76
CA ARG A 6 4.40 1.16 -32.39
C ARG A 6 4.29 -0.25 -31.81
N VAL A 7 3.06 -0.70 -31.49
CA VAL A 7 2.81 -2.00 -30.89
C VAL A 7 2.24 -2.95 -31.92
N THR A 8 2.83 -4.15 -32.05
CA THR A 8 2.29 -5.20 -32.91
C THR A 8 2.06 -6.49 -32.11
N LEU A 9 1.12 -7.31 -32.56
CA LEU A 9 0.85 -8.66 -32.08
C LEU A 9 0.94 -9.60 -33.29
N ASN A 10 1.87 -10.57 -33.22
CA ASN A 10 2.14 -11.49 -34.33
C ASN A 10 2.32 -10.79 -35.68
N GLY A 11 3.00 -9.64 -35.68
CA GLY A 11 3.27 -8.81 -36.85
C GLY A 11 2.12 -7.86 -37.24
N SER A 12 0.92 -7.98 -36.67
CA SER A 12 -0.22 -7.09 -36.95
C SER A 12 -0.26 -5.95 -35.96
N LYS A 13 -0.55 -4.70 -36.42
CA LYS A 13 -0.65 -3.53 -35.54
C LYS A 13 -1.80 -3.67 -34.55
N VAL A 14 -1.54 -3.38 -33.28
CA VAL A 14 -2.56 -3.26 -32.24
C VAL A 14 -3.12 -1.84 -32.29
N ASN A 15 -4.41 -1.70 -32.60
CA ASN A 15 -5.06 -0.41 -32.83
C ASN A 15 -5.83 0.11 -31.60
N THR A 16 -6.05 -0.72 -30.59
CA THR A 16 -6.80 -0.33 -29.39
C THR A 16 -6.14 -0.85 -28.12
N PRO A 17 -6.06 -0.01 -27.06
CA PRO A 17 -5.57 -0.45 -25.75
C PRO A 17 -6.52 -1.45 -25.06
N ALA A 18 -7.73 -1.63 -25.57
CA ALA A 18 -8.70 -2.61 -25.06
C ALA A 18 -8.46 -4.03 -25.60
N THR A 19 -7.38 -4.25 -26.39
CA THR A 19 -7.02 -5.58 -26.88
C THR A 19 -6.66 -6.48 -25.69
N PHE A 20 -7.45 -7.53 -25.48
CA PHE A 20 -7.17 -8.51 -24.43
C PHE A 20 -6.08 -9.46 -24.89
N LEU A 21 -5.06 -9.64 -24.03
CA LEU A 21 -3.94 -10.54 -24.27
C LEU A 21 -3.81 -11.50 -23.08
N PRO A 22 -3.85 -12.82 -23.30
CA PRO A 22 -3.61 -13.80 -22.22
C PRO A 22 -2.15 -13.77 -21.72
N ASN A 23 -1.22 -13.37 -22.59
CA ASN A 23 0.20 -13.20 -22.31
C ASN A 23 0.83 -12.23 -23.32
N LEU A 24 2.14 -11.97 -23.20
CA LEU A 24 2.87 -11.07 -24.10
C LEU A 24 3.57 -11.79 -25.26
N ALA A 25 3.29 -13.07 -25.50
CA ALA A 25 3.86 -13.80 -26.63
C ALA A 25 3.43 -13.15 -27.96
N GLY A 26 4.38 -12.94 -28.85
CA GLY A 26 4.15 -12.29 -30.15
C GLY A 26 3.94 -10.79 -30.12
N VAL A 27 3.98 -10.16 -28.92
CA VAL A 27 3.91 -8.69 -28.81
C VAL A 27 5.30 -8.10 -29.08
N THR A 28 5.34 -7.07 -29.93
CA THR A 28 6.54 -6.27 -30.13
C THR A 28 6.24 -4.78 -29.94
N VAL A 29 7.24 -4.03 -29.52
CA VAL A 29 7.22 -2.54 -29.49
C VAL A 29 8.42 -2.06 -30.30
N ASP A 30 8.16 -1.25 -31.31
CA ASP A 30 9.17 -0.79 -32.30
C ASP A 30 9.95 -1.97 -32.93
N GLY A 31 9.26 -3.08 -33.19
CA GLY A 31 9.87 -4.29 -33.75
C GLY A 31 10.65 -5.16 -32.77
N GLN A 32 10.83 -4.70 -31.52
CA GLN A 32 11.52 -5.47 -30.49
C GLN A 32 10.52 -6.31 -29.68
N PRO A 33 10.77 -7.62 -29.48
CA PRO A 33 9.90 -8.45 -28.67
C PRO A 33 9.77 -7.89 -27.25
N VAL A 34 8.55 -7.84 -26.74
CA VAL A 34 8.32 -7.57 -25.32
C VAL A 34 8.76 -8.79 -24.54
N GLY A 35 9.67 -8.61 -23.59
CA GLY A 35 10.19 -9.70 -22.77
C GLY A 35 9.08 -10.45 -22.02
N ALA A 36 9.37 -11.69 -21.63
CA ALA A 36 8.46 -12.45 -20.79
C ALA A 36 8.11 -11.66 -19.53
N THR A 37 6.85 -11.79 -19.10
CA THR A 37 6.39 -11.16 -17.85
C THR A 37 7.29 -11.65 -16.71
N GLU A 38 7.96 -10.73 -16.04
CA GLU A 38 8.76 -11.08 -14.87
C GLU A 38 7.85 -11.66 -13.78
N GLN A 39 8.36 -12.62 -13.03
CA GLN A 39 7.61 -13.16 -11.88
C GLN A 39 7.28 -12.05 -10.90
N ALA A 40 6.09 -12.11 -10.32
CA ALA A 40 5.67 -11.17 -9.29
C ALA A 40 6.63 -11.21 -8.11
N ARG A 41 7.11 -10.03 -7.72
CA ARG A 41 7.95 -9.82 -6.54
C ARG A 41 7.28 -8.80 -5.64
N LEU A 42 7.43 -8.99 -4.34
CA LEU A 42 6.90 -8.10 -3.32
C LEU A 42 8.02 -7.71 -2.36
N PHE A 43 8.05 -6.45 -1.97
CA PHE A 43 9.06 -5.91 -1.06
C PHE A 43 8.38 -5.17 0.09
N ARG A 44 8.91 -5.32 1.29
CA ARG A 44 8.58 -4.50 2.47
C ARG A 44 9.54 -3.33 2.48
N PHE A 45 9.03 -2.14 2.53
CA PHE A 45 9.80 -0.90 2.68
C PHE A 45 9.37 -0.19 3.97
N HIS A 46 10.30 0.11 4.85
CA HIS A 46 10.01 0.99 5.98
C HIS A 46 10.11 2.44 5.54
N LYS A 47 8.99 2.97 5.05
CA LYS A 47 8.91 4.38 4.65
C LYS A 47 9.15 5.28 5.85
N PRO A 48 10.18 6.14 5.87
CA PRO A 48 10.32 7.18 6.88
C PRO A 48 9.27 8.29 6.68
N PRO A 49 9.00 9.11 7.70
CA PRO A 49 8.23 10.35 7.52
C PRO A 49 8.97 11.31 6.60
N GLY A 50 8.26 12.27 6.00
CA GLY A 50 8.84 13.29 5.12
C GLY A 50 8.96 12.88 3.64
N LEU A 51 8.59 11.66 3.27
CA LEU A 51 8.57 11.21 1.88
C LEU A 51 7.13 11.08 1.36
N ILE A 52 6.91 11.52 0.13
CA ILE A 52 5.63 11.37 -0.57
C ILE A 52 5.59 10.02 -1.28
N THR A 53 4.47 9.32 -1.18
CA THR A 53 4.20 8.09 -1.94
C THR A 53 3.70 8.46 -3.36
N ALA A 54 4.59 8.99 -4.17
CA ALA A 54 4.34 9.34 -5.56
C ALA A 54 5.62 9.18 -6.37
N GLU A 55 5.49 9.02 -7.68
CA GLU A 55 6.63 8.93 -8.59
C GLU A 55 7.33 10.29 -8.75
N ARG A 56 6.54 11.34 -8.88
CA ARG A 56 7.00 12.74 -8.97
C ARG A 56 6.13 13.63 -8.10
N ASP A 57 6.71 14.70 -7.63
CA ASP A 57 5.98 15.75 -6.91
C ASP A 57 6.15 17.09 -7.64
N PRO A 58 5.07 17.75 -8.06
CA PRO A 58 5.16 19.06 -8.73
C PRO A 58 5.80 20.16 -7.87
N LYS A 59 5.78 19.99 -6.54
CA LYS A 59 6.36 20.93 -5.57
C LYS A 59 7.81 20.58 -5.20
N GLY A 60 8.42 19.57 -5.86
CA GLY A 60 9.83 19.19 -5.65
C GLY A 60 10.12 18.51 -4.30
N ARG A 61 9.09 18.08 -3.54
CA ARG A 61 9.30 17.38 -2.27
C ARG A 61 9.88 15.98 -2.52
N ALA A 62 10.66 15.47 -1.57
CA ALA A 62 11.24 14.14 -1.68
C ALA A 62 10.16 13.05 -1.77
N THR A 63 10.33 12.12 -2.69
CA THR A 63 9.43 10.98 -2.88
C THR A 63 10.06 9.69 -2.37
N ILE A 64 9.27 8.61 -2.24
CA ILE A 64 9.79 7.30 -1.87
C ILE A 64 10.89 6.83 -2.83
N TYR A 65 10.84 7.20 -4.10
CA TYR A 65 11.81 6.74 -5.10
C TYR A 65 13.21 7.32 -4.89
N SER A 66 13.33 8.49 -4.25
CA SER A 66 14.64 9.02 -3.85
C SER A 66 15.32 8.13 -2.79
N ALA A 67 14.56 7.61 -1.83
CA ALA A 67 15.07 6.67 -0.82
C ALA A 67 15.30 5.27 -1.42
N LEU A 68 14.39 4.80 -2.26
CA LEU A 68 14.47 3.47 -2.87
C LEU A 68 15.68 3.29 -3.79
N ARG A 69 16.17 4.37 -4.40
CA ARG A 69 17.34 4.31 -5.30
C ARG A 69 18.55 3.62 -4.68
N ASN A 70 18.76 3.84 -3.39
CA ASN A 70 19.91 3.29 -2.65
C ASN A 70 19.53 2.07 -1.79
N ALA A 71 18.23 1.85 -1.52
CA ALA A 71 17.76 0.78 -0.64
C ALA A 71 17.38 -0.50 -1.39
N MET A 72 17.05 -0.39 -2.68
CA MET A 72 16.66 -1.56 -3.47
C MET A 72 17.85 -2.44 -3.83
N PRO A 73 17.70 -3.77 -3.80
CA PRO A 73 18.73 -4.69 -4.31
C PRO A 73 19.07 -4.39 -5.77
N ARG A 74 20.33 -4.62 -6.15
CA ARG A 74 20.76 -4.51 -7.56
C ARG A 74 19.92 -5.44 -8.44
N ALA A 75 19.69 -5.04 -9.69
CA ALA A 75 18.86 -5.78 -10.66
C ALA A 75 17.40 -6.01 -10.22
N THR A 76 16.87 -5.15 -9.32
CA THR A 76 15.44 -5.16 -9.02
C THR A 76 14.68 -4.49 -10.17
N PRO A 77 13.59 -5.10 -10.68
CA PRO A 77 12.72 -4.46 -11.64
C PRO A 77 12.08 -3.19 -11.07
N ARG A 78 11.55 -2.35 -11.95
CA ARG A 78 10.79 -1.18 -11.50
C ARG A 78 9.61 -1.62 -10.64
N VAL A 79 9.52 -1.07 -9.44
CA VAL A 79 8.45 -1.38 -8.49
C VAL A 79 7.47 -0.22 -8.34
N MET A 80 6.24 -0.57 -7.99
CA MET A 80 5.14 0.34 -7.70
C MET A 80 4.72 0.17 -6.23
N PRO A 81 4.35 1.24 -5.52
CA PRO A 81 3.81 1.13 -4.16
C PRO A 81 2.40 0.52 -4.20
N VAL A 82 2.11 -0.34 -3.22
CA VAL A 82 0.77 -0.86 -2.93
C VAL A 82 0.11 0.09 -1.93
N GLY A 83 -0.86 0.83 -2.42
CA GLY A 83 -1.47 1.91 -1.66
C GLY A 83 -0.50 3.07 -1.41
N ARG A 84 -0.87 3.90 -0.46
CA ARG A 84 -0.10 5.10 -0.09
C ARG A 84 0.03 5.21 1.42
N LEU A 85 1.07 5.90 1.85
CA LEU A 85 1.21 6.47 3.19
C LEU A 85 1.39 7.97 3.03
N ASP A 86 0.74 8.75 3.89
CA ASP A 86 0.86 10.21 3.91
C ASP A 86 2.31 10.63 4.18
N LEU A 87 2.61 11.92 3.91
CA LEU A 87 3.92 12.53 4.14
C LEU A 87 4.46 12.24 5.56
N ASN A 88 3.63 12.46 6.58
CA ASN A 88 3.97 12.32 8.00
C ASN A 88 3.56 10.96 8.59
N THR A 89 3.22 9.98 7.74
CA THR A 89 2.98 8.60 8.16
C THR A 89 4.17 7.75 7.79
N GLU A 90 4.63 6.94 8.71
CA GLU A 90 5.79 6.05 8.55
C GLU A 90 5.38 4.58 8.62
N GLY A 91 6.33 3.69 8.41
CA GLY A 91 6.13 2.26 8.58
C GLY A 91 6.03 1.49 7.27
N LEU A 92 5.35 0.36 7.30
CA LEU A 92 5.32 -0.60 6.20
C LEU A 92 4.62 -0.05 4.96
N LEU A 93 5.37 0.10 3.89
CA LEU A 93 4.86 0.31 2.54
C LEU A 93 5.29 -0.88 1.69
N LEU A 94 4.33 -1.59 1.12
CA LEU A 94 4.60 -2.69 0.20
C LEU A 94 4.87 -2.15 -1.20
N LEU A 95 5.82 -2.79 -1.90
CA LEU A 95 6.19 -2.43 -3.26
C LEU A 95 6.18 -3.71 -4.12
N THR A 96 5.67 -3.63 -5.34
CA THR A 96 5.62 -4.77 -6.26
C THR A 96 5.92 -4.35 -7.70
N ASN A 97 6.43 -5.29 -8.51
CA ASN A 97 6.55 -5.14 -9.96
C ASN A 97 5.28 -5.62 -10.70
N ASP A 98 4.31 -6.20 -9.99
CA ASP A 98 3.09 -6.77 -10.55
C ASP A 98 1.88 -5.86 -10.32
N GLY A 99 1.33 -5.30 -11.41
CA GLY A 99 0.17 -4.39 -11.36
C GLY A 99 -1.12 -5.10 -10.97
N ALA A 100 -1.28 -6.39 -11.30
CA ALA A 100 -2.47 -7.16 -10.94
C ALA A 100 -2.48 -7.45 -9.43
N LEU A 101 -1.35 -7.87 -8.87
CA LEU A 101 -1.17 -8.04 -7.44
C LEU A 101 -1.40 -6.72 -6.68
N LYS A 102 -0.81 -5.61 -7.16
CA LYS A 102 -1.04 -4.27 -6.60
C LYS A 102 -2.53 -3.97 -6.52
N ARG A 103 -3.25 -4.10 -7.65
CA ARG A 103 -4.69 -3.84 -7.73
C ARG A 103 -5.48 -4.73 -6.77
N ALA A 104 -5.20 -6.04 -6.76
CA ALA A 104 -5.88 -6.98 -5.88
C ALA A 104 -5.72 -6.61 -4.40
N MET A 105 -4.53 -6.18 -3.98
CA MET A 105 -4.28 -5.77 -2.60
C MET A 105 -4.94 -4.43 -2.24
N GLU A 106 -5.07 -3.50 -3.18
CA GLU A 106 -5.63 -2.17 -2.93
C GLU A 106 -7.15 -2.16 -2.86
N LEU A 107 -7.82 -3.07 -3.56
CA LEU A 107 -9.28 -3.13 -3.61
C LEU A 107 -9.88 -3.33 -2.21
N PRO A 108 -10.86 -2.50 -1.79
CA PRO A 108 -11.54 -2.70 -0.51
C PRO A 108 -12.23 -4.06 -0.41
N SER A 109 -12.73 -4.58 -1.53
CA SER A 109 -13.39 -5.90 -1.60
C SER A 109 -12.46 -7.08 -1.30
N SER A 110 -11.15 -6.90 -1.36
CA SER A 110 -10.19 -7.95 -0.97
C SER A 110 -10.09 -8.13 0.54
N GLY A 111 -10.58 -7.18 1.33
CA GLY A 111 -10.63 -7.26 2.78
C GLY A 111 -9.26 -7.36 3.46
N VAL A 112 -8.17 -7.06 2.75
CA VAL A 112 -6.80 -7.17 3.30
C VAL A 112 -6.63 -6.19 4.45
N PRO A 113 -6.38 -6.64 5.70
CA PRO A 113 -6.28 -5.76 6.86
C PRO A 113 -5.01 -4.91 6.82
N ARG A 114 -5.09 -3.72 7.39
CA ARG A 114 -3.97 -2.79 7.58
C ARG A 114 -3.94 -2.40 9.04
N THR A 115 -2.84 -2.72 9.71
CA THR A 115 -2.66 -2.41 11.13
C THR A 115 -1.77 -1.20 11.30
N TYR A 116 -2.23 -0.30 12.13
CA TYR A 116 -1.51 0.94 12.47
C TYR A 116 -1.30 1.02 13.97
N ARG A 117 -0.23 1.69 14.34
CA ARG A 117 0.10 2.07 15.71
C ARG A 117 0.21 3.58 15.76
N ALA A 118 -0.67 4.24 16.51
CA ALA A 118 -0.74 5.68 16.63
C ALA A 118 -0.30 6.13 18.02
N ARG A 119 0.63 7.09 18.08
CA ARG A 119 0.89 7.82 19.31
C ARG A 119 -0.01 9.04 19.36
N THR A 120 -0.84 9.11 20.39
CA THR A 120 -1.85 10.15 20.53
C THR A 120 -1.70 10.89 21.85
N PHE A 121 -2.26 12.09 21.89
CA PHE A 121 -2.43 12.90 23.09
C PHE A 121 -3.91 13.25 23.25
N GLY A 122 -4.46 13.09 24.44
CA GLY A 122 -5.87 13.30 24.75
C GLY A 122 -6.37 12.20 25.68
N ASP A 123 -7.66 12.22 25.95
CA ASP A 123 -8.32 11.23 26.80
C ASP A 123 -9.31 10.40 25.97
N VAL A 124 -9.16 9.08 26.00
CA VAL A 124 -10.06 8.12 25.39
C VAL A 124 -10.15 6.90 26.28
N SER A 125 -11.33 6.32 26.41
CA SER A 125 -11.53 5.03 27.10
C SER A 125 -11.38 3.88 26.12
N GLN A 126 -11.11 2.66 26.65
CA GLN A 126 -11.11 1.45 25.85
C GLN A 126 -12.49 1.23 25.19
N ALA A 127 -13.58 1.47 25.90
CA ALA A 127 -14.93 1.34 25.35
C ALA A 127 -15.18 2.24 24.12
N GLN A 128 -14.70 3.48 24.13
CA GLN A 128 -14.83 4.38 22.96
C GLN A 128 -14.01 3.87 21.75
N LEU A 129 -12.92 3.16 21.97
CA LEU A 129 -12.16 2.51 20.90
C LEU A 129 -12.89 1.27 20.38
N GLU A 130 -13.46 0.47 21.27
CA GLU A 130 -14.24 -0.72 20.92
C GLU A 130 -15.49 -0.37 20.11
N ASP A 131 -16.15 0.75 20.38
CA ASP A 131 -17.32 1.23 19.62
C ASP A 131 -17.00 1.45 18.13
N LEU A 132 -15.73 1.66 17.76
CA LEU A 132 -15.31 1.80 16.37
C LEU A 132 -15.51 0.51 15.54
N ILE A 133 -15.79 -0.62 16.18
CA ILE A 133 -16.11 -1.86 15.49
C ILE A 133 -17.39 -1.75 14.65
N GLU A 134 -18.33 -0.92 15.09
CA GLU A 134 -19.58 -0.63 14.34
C GLU A 134 -19.35 0.39 13.21
N GLY A 135 -18.13 0.92 13.12
CA GLY A 135 -17.76 2.01 12.23
C GLY A 135 -18.33 3.35 12.70
N VAL A 136 -17.88 4.43 12.09
CA VAL A 136 -18.24 5.80 12.48
C VAL A 136 -18.53 6.67 11.26
N THR A 137 -19.44 7.63 11.40
CA THR A 137 -19.70 8.64 10.36
C THR A 137 -19.15 9.99 10.82
N ILE A 138 -18.23 10.56 10.05
CA ILE A 138 -17.58 11.84 10.35
C ILE A 138 -17.78 12.75 9.16
N GLU A 139 -18.39 13.93 9.38
CA GLU A 139 -18.64 14.92 8.33
C GLU A 139 -19.32 14.33 7.08
N GLY A 140 -20.28 13.43 7.27
CA GLY A 140 -21.04 12.76 6.20
C GLY A 140 -20.27 11.61 5.51
N VAL A 141 -19.04 11.32 5.90
CA VAL A 141 -18.26 10.20 5.39
C VAL A 141 -18.38 9.01 6.35
N ARG A 142 -18.92 7.89 5.88
CA ARG A 142 -18.97 6.65 6.66
C ARG A 142 -17.62 5.96 6.59
N TYR A 143 -17.03 5.67 7.73
CA TYR A 143 -15.88 4.79 7.93
C TYR A 143 -16.39 3.43 8.41
N GLY A 144 -15.89 2.35 7.82
CA GLY A 144 -16.31 1.00 8.15
C GLY A 144 -15.74 0.52 9.49
N ARG A 145 -15.80 -0.79 9.69
CA ARG A 145 -15.31 -1.45 10.89
C ARG A 145 -13.84 -1.16 11.14
N ILE A 146 -13.51 -0.70 12.33
CA ILE A 146 -12.15 -0.51 12.83
C ILE A 146 -12.03 -1.26 14.15
N ASP A 147 -11.09 -2.18 14.22
CA ASP A 147 -10.70 -2.85 15.46
C ASP A 147 -9.61 -2.00 16.13
N ALA A 148 -9.85 -1.52 17.35
CA ALA A 148 -8.98 -0.55 18.00
C ALA A 148 -8.78 -0.85 19.49
N ASP A 149 -7.51 -0.85 19.92
CA ASP A 149 -7.11 -1.15 21.28
C ASP A 149 -6.14 -0.12 21.85
N LEU A 150 -6.30 0.14 23.15
CA LEU A 150 -5.36 0.92 23.93
C LEU A 150 -4.17 0.04 24.35
N GLU A 151 -3.02 0.21 23.68
CA GLU A 151 -1.82 -0.60 23.97
C GLU A 151 -1.09 -0.13 25.23
N ARG A 152 -0.90 1.19 25.39
CA ARG A 152 -0.16 1.77 26.51
C ARG A 152 -0.57 3.22 26.73
N ARG A 153 -0.69 3.60 28.02
CA ARG A 153 -0.96 4.99 28.43
C ARG A 153 0.10 5.46 29.44
N THR A 154 0.50 6.72 29.31
CA THR A 154 1.33 7.44 30.28
C THR A 154 0.79 8.86 30.38
N GLY A 155 0.01 9.14 31.41
CA GLY A 155 -0.78 10.37 31.52
C GLY A 155 -1.74 10.51 30.33
N ARG A 156 -1.70 11.67 29.66
CA ARG A 156 -2.50 11.92 28.44
C ARG A 156 -1.81 11.48 27.15
N ASN A 157 -0.59 10.92 27.19
CA ASN A 157 0.06 10.28 26.04
C ASN A 157 -0.29 8.80 26.03
N GLN A 158 -0.65 8.28 24.87
CA GLN A 158 -1.03 6.90 24.71
C GLN A 158 -0.65 6.35 23.34
N TRP A 159 -0.57 5.02 23.27
CA TRP A 159 -0.44 4.30 22.02
C TRP A 159 -1.73 3.53 21.79
N VAL A 160 -2.29 3.69 20.60
CA VAL A 160 -3.48 3.00 20.13
C VAL A 160 -3.11 2.15 18.93
N VAL A 161 -3.51 0.90 18.92
CA VAL A 161 -3.39 -0.01 17.77
C VAL A 161 -4.74 -0.02 17.07
N LEU A 162 -4.75 0.11 15.75
CA LEU A 162 -5.97 0.08 14.93
C LEU A 162 -5.78 -0.83 13.73
N THR A 163 -6.76 -1.70 13.48
CA THR A 163 -6.81 -2.55 12.29
C THR A 163 -8.07 -2.28 11.50
N LEU A 164 -7.91 -2.05 10.19
CA LEU A 164 -9.01 -1.74 9.27
C LEU A 164 -8.76 -2.37 7.90
N THR A 165 -9.81 -2.61 7.15
CA THR A 165 -9.75 -3.19 5.79
C THR A 165 -9.94 -2.17 4.67
N GLU A 166 -10.37 -0.97 5.01
CA GLU A 166 -10.50 0.16 4.12
C GLU A 166 -9.18 0.94 3.98
N GLY A 167 -9.17 1.99 3.22
CA GLY A 167 -8.00 2.87 3.01
C GLY A 167 -8.43 4.25 2.54
N LYS A 168 -9.47 4.79 3.15
CA LYS A 168 -9.95 6.15 2.88
C LYS A 168 -8.88 7.19 3.23
N ASN A 169 -8.97 8.34 2.59
CA ASN A 169 -7.97 9.38 2.80
C ASN A 169 -7.87 9.78 4.27
N ARG A 170 -6.65 9.63 4.84
CA ARG A 170 -6.32 9.96 6.24
C ARG A 170 -7.26 9.33 7.28
N GLU A 171 -7.84 8.17 6.98
CA GLU A 171 -8.89 7.51 7.75
C GLU A 171 -8.54 7.39 9.24
N VAL A 172 -7.40 6.77 9.57
CA VAL A 172 -6.96 6.59 10.96
C VAL A 172 -6.83 7.93 11.69
N ARG A 173 -6.26 8.96 11.04
CA ARG A 173 -6.13 10.29 11.69
C ARG A 173 -7.47 10.93 11.93
N ARG A 174 -8.38 10.91 10.95
CA ARG A 174 -9.71 11.50 11.07
C ARG A 174 -10.54 10.83 12.17
N VAL A 175 -10.47 9.51 12.26
CA VAL A 175 -11.18 8.75 13.30
C VAL A 175 -10.64 9.07 14.69
N LEU A 176 -9.32 9.09 14.87
CA LEU A 176 -8.72 9.44 16.16
C LEU A 176 -8.96 10.91 16.54
N GLU A 177 -8.89 11.83 15.58
CA GLU A 177 -9.19 13.24 15.76
C GLU A 177 -10.68 13.45 16.15
N HIS A 178 -11.60 12.66 15.59
CA HIS A 178 -13.02 12.64 15.97
C HIS A 178 -13.24 12.21 17.42
N LEU A 179 -12.41 11.30 17.93
CA LEU A 179 -12.40 10.92 19.35
C LEU A 179 -11.70 11.95 20.27
N GLY A 180 -11.32 13.11 19.74
CA GLY A 180 -10.63 14.17 20.50
C GLY A 180 -9.14 13.91 20.70
N LEU A 181 -8.54 13.01 19.95
CA LEU A 181 -7.13 12.63 20.08
C LEU A 181 -6.24 13.34 19.05
N ALA A 182 -5.21 14.04 19.51
CA ALA A 182 -4.17 14.60 18.65
C ALA A 182 -3.13 13.53 18.29
N VAL A 183 -2.98 13.20 17.00
CA VAL A 183 -2.06 12.16 16.51
C VAL A 183 -0.67 12.75 16.25
N SER A 184 0.28 12.48 17.15
CA SER A 184 1.66 12.94 17.04
C SER A 184 2.55 12.03 16.17
N ARG A 185 2.26 10.71 16.11
CA ARG A 185 2.98 9.74 15.30
C ARG A 185 2.03 8.67 14.80
N LEU A 186 2.18 8.27 13.54
CA LEU A 186 1.39 7.20 12.93
C LEU A 186 2.29 6.26 12.15
N ILE A 187 2.25 4.98 12.50
CA ILE A 187 3.09 3.94 11.93
C ILE A 187 2.18 2.83 11.39
N ARG A 188 2.29 2.47 10.12
CA ARG A 188 1.68 1.24 9.64
C ARG A 188 2.59 0.07 9.97
N THR A 189 2.14 -0.83 10.83
CA THR A 189 2.93 -1.96 11.33
C THR A 189 2.69 -3.24 10.55
N ALA A 190 1.51 -3.38 9.90
CA ALA A 190 1.21 -4.55 9.07
C ALA A 190 0.30 -4.22 7.89
N TYR A 191 0.37 -5.04 6.85
CA TYR A 191 -0.50 -5.04 5.69
C TYR A 191 -0.75 -6.49 5.25
N GLY A 192 -1.96 -7.02 5.48
CA GLY A 192 -2.23 -8.44 5.40
C GLY A 192 -1.31 -9.24 6.32
N PRO A 193 -0.71 -10.33 5.85
CA PRO A 193 0.22 -11.13 6.65
C PRO A 193 1.61 -10.50 6.78
N PHE A 194 1.90 -9.44 6.02
CA PHE A 194 3.22 -8.83 6.00
C PHE A 194 3.36 -7.82 7.13
N ALA A 195 4.32 -8.05 8.02
CA ALA A 195 4.63 -7.17 9.13
C ALA A 195 5.87 -6.31 8.87
N LEU A 196 5.96 -5.19 9.58
CA LEU A 196 7.12 -4.30 9.55
C LEU A 196 8.33 -4.93 10.24
N ASP A 197 8.06 -5.68 11.31
CA ASP A 197 9.05 -6.35 12.16
C ASP A 197 10.23 -5.43 12.56
N ASP A 198 11.45 -5.93 12.44
CA ASP A 198 12.72 -5.27 12.73
C ASP A 198 13.28 -4.42 11.58
N LEU A 199 12.53 -4.25 10.49
CA LEU A 199 13.01 -3.52 9.33
C LEU A 199 13.30 -2.06 9.68
N ALA A 200 14.56 -1.64 9.58
CA ALA A 200 14.97 -0.29 9.94
C ALA A 200 14.40 0.76 8.94
N ARG A 201 14.24 2.00 9.41
CA ARG A 201 13.73 3.09 8.57
C ARG A 201 14.57 3.27 7.29
N GLY A 202 13.90 3.39 6.18
CA GLY A 202 14.52 3.54 4.86
C GLY A 202 15.02 2.25 4.23
N GLN A 203 14.97 1.13 4.95
CA GLN A 203 15.38 -0.17 4.42
C GLN A 203 14.27 -0.88 3.65
N VAL A 204 14.71 -1.75 2.75
CA VAL A 204 13.87 -2.64 1.94
C VAL A 204 14.26 -4.09 2.20
N ARG A 205 13.27 -4.97 2.28
CA ARG A 205 13.45 -6.44 2.36
C ARG A 205 12.48 -7.10 1.41
N GLU A 206 12.96 -8.00 0.58
CA GLU A 206 12.10 -8.80 -0.30
C GLU A 206 11.30 -9.82 0.52
N VAL A 207 10.05 -10.00 0.15
CA VAL A 207 9.17 -11.04 0.73
C VAL A 207 9.54 -12.38 0.11
N ASP A 208 9.60 -13.42 0.92
CA ASP A 208 9.87 -14.78 0.44
C ASP A 208 8.83 -15.22 -0.59
N ARG A 209 9.27 -15.91 -1.64
CA ARG A 209 8.40 -16.36 -2.73
C ARG A 209 7.28 -17.29 -2.26
N LYS A 210 7.55 -18.15 -1.28
CA LYS A 210 6.53 -19.07 -0.75
C LYS A 210 5.49 -18.32 0.09
N GLU A 211 5.93 -17.30 0.84
CA GLU A 211 5.04 -16.39 1.58
C GLU A 211 4.13 -15.62 0.63
N LEU A 212 4.70 -15.05 -0.43
CA LEU A 212 3.94 -14.35 -1.47
C LEU A 212 2.94 -15.28 -2.17
N ALA A 213 3.36 -16.46 -2.58
CA ALA A 213 2.49 -17.42 -3.27
C ALA A 213 1.30 -17.86 -2.40
N ARG A 214 1.53 -18.11 -1.09
CA ARG A 214 0.44 -18.42 -0.14
C ARG A 214 -0.53 -17.27 -0.01
N PHE A 215 -0.03 -16.05 0.07
CA PHE A 215 -0.88 -14.86 0.15
C PHE A 215 -1.71 -14.69 -1.13
N GLN A 216 -1.11 -14.80 -2.31
CA GLN A 216 -1.80 -14.70 -3.59
C GLN A 216 -2.92 -15.74 -3.75
N ALA A 217 -2.69 -16.98 -3.29
CA ALA A 217 -3.69 -18.04 -3.31
C ALA A 217 -4.92 -17.74 -2.42
N GLY A 218 -4.75 -16.92 -1.38
CA GLY A 218 -5.82 -16.48 -0.48
C GLY A 218 -6.54 -15.20 -0.92
N LEU A 219 -6.04 -14.49 -1.94
CA LEU A 219 -6.71 -13.30 -2.45
C LEU A 219 -7.98 -13.68 -3.24
N PRO A 220 -9.06 -12.91 -3.11
CA PRO A 220 -10.23 -13.10 -3.97
C PRO A 220 -9.81 -12.99 -5.45
N ALA A 221 -10.32 -13.90 -6.29
CA ALA A 221 -10.11 -13.81 -7.72
C ALA A 221 -10.58 -12.43 -8.21
N ALA A 222 -9.71 -11.74 -8.95
CA ALA A 222 -10.10 -10.49 -9.59
C ALA A 222 -11.31 -10.77 -10.49
N LYS A 223 -12.48 -10.21 -10.15
CA LYS A 223 -13.60 -10.23 -11.10
C LYS A 223 -13.19 -9.44 -12.33
N PRO A 224 -13.44 -10.00 -13.52
CA PRO A 224 -13.10 -9.37 -14.80
C PRO A 224 -13.76 -8.00 -14.99
#